data_91c93af9d477d12525e62abf54166254
#
_entry.id   91c93af9d477d12525e62abf54166254
#
_cell.length_a   1.000
_cell.length_b   1.000
_cell.length_c   1.000
_cell.angle_alpha   90.00
_cell.angle_beta   90.00
_cell.angle_gamma   90.00
#
_symmetry.space_group_name_H-M   'P 1'
#
loop_
_entity.id
_entity.type
_entity.pdbx_description
1 polymer ?
#
loop_
_entity_poly.entity_id
_entity_poly.type
_entity_poly.pdbx_seq_one_letter_code
_entity_poly.pdbx_strand_id
1 'polypeptide(L)'
;KPGMESAAKLLADQMEEEKRQGHLAGLLETSERLLAQFPESDEAKMAKEEVQSIRNDPDKLRLVAEQSADKLAGLYLNLADAWIGKGNPQQGVFYLEKVLVTFPGSRHADTAQARLAQIKGPPPLGGTAR
;
A
#
# COMPACT_ATOMS: atom_id res chain seq x y z
N LYS A 1 -26.70 18.55 -1.22
CA LYS A 1 -26.46 19.05 -2.59
C LYS A 1 -26.17 17.89 -3.50
N PRO A 2 -26.68 17.94 -4.74
CA PRO A 2 -26.51 16.77 -5.64
C PRO A 2 -25.07 16.34 -5.83
N GLY A 3 -24.11 17.27 -5.97
CA GLY A 3 -22.72 16.92 -6.15
C GLY A 3 -22.12 16.23 -4.95
N MET A 4 -22.47 16.69 -3.75
CA MET A 4 -21.97 16.09 -2.52
C MET A 4 -22.57 14.72 -2.28
N GLU A 5 -23.86 14.56 -2.58
CA GLU A 5 -24.51 13.26 -2.47
C GLU A 5 -23.87 12.25 -3.43
N SER A 6 -23.60 12.69 -4.65
CA SER A 6 -22.96 11.81 -5.63
C SER A 6 -21.56 11.41 -5.20
N ALA A 7 -20.79 12.34 -4.62
CA ALA A 7 -19.43 12.02 -4.17
C ALA A 7 -19.45 11.06 -3.00
N ALA A 8 -20.35 11.28 -2.02
CA ALA A 8 -20.47 10.37 -0.89
C ALA A 8 -20.89 8.99 -1.35
N LYS A 9 -21.82 8.92 -2.32
CA LYS A 9 -22.27 7.65 -2.85
C LYS A 9 -21.16 6.92 -3.58
N LEU A 10 -20.33 7.64 -4.33
CA LEU A 10 -19.21 7.02 -5.02
C LEU A 10 -18.24 6.39 -4.02
N LEU A 11 -17.96 7.08 -2.92
CA LEU A 11 -17.11 6.51 -1.87
C LEU A 11 -17.77 5.30 -1.23
N ALA A 12 -19.08 5.33 -1.00
CA ALA A 12 -19.79 4.20 -0.44
C ALA A 12 -19.76 3.00 -1.39
N ASP A 13 -19.92 3.24 -2.70
CA ASP A 13 -19.83 2.18 -3.69
C ASP A 13 -18.43 1.57 -3.71
N GLN A 14 -17.41 2.41 -3.58
CA GLN A 14 -16.03 1.93 -3.50
C GLN A 14 -15.82 1.08 -2.25
N MET A 15 -16.38 1.50 -1.11
CA MET A 15 -16.33 0.71 0.11
C MET A 15 -16.90 -0.70 -0.09
N GLU A 16 -18.07 -0.76 -0.72
CA GLU A 16 -18.71 -2.06 -0.95
C GLU A 16 -17.88 -2.95 -1.85
N GLU A 17 -17.27 -2.38 -2.87
CA GLU A 17 -16.40 -3.14 -3.76
C GLU A 17 -15.17 -3.65 -3.01
N GLU A 18 -14.54 -2.80 -2.20
CA GLU A 18 -13.37 -3.19 -1.42
C GLU A 18 -13.72 -4.28 -0.41
N LYS A 19 -14.86 -4.15 0.23
CA LYS A 19 -15.33 -5.15 1.18
C LYS A 19 -15.56 -6.49 0.49
N ARG A 20 -16.19 -6.48 -0.67
CA ARG A 20 -16.47 -7.69 -1.42
C ARG A 20 -15.20 -8.39 -1.84
N GLN A 21 -14.17 -7.64 -2.20
CA GLN A 21 -12.90 -8.18 -2.63
C GLN A 21 -11.96 -8.54 -1.48
N GLY A 22 -12.34 -8.22 -0.26
CA GLY A 22 -11.51 -8.48 0.90
C GLY A 22 -10.35 -7.50 1.06
N HIS A 23 -10.42 -6.35 0.40
CA HIS A 23 -9.38 -5.32 0.48
C HIS A 23 -9.64 -4.45 1.70
N LEU A 24 -9.36 -4.97 2.90
CA LEU A 24 -9.68 -4.29 4.14
C LEU A 24 -8.89 -3.01 4.38
N ALA A 25 -7.64 -2.96 3.94
CA ALA A 25 -6.86 -1.73 4.06
C ALA A 25 -7.49 -0.61 3.24
N GLY A 26 -7.90 -0.92 2.01
CA GLY A 26 -8.62 0.03 1.16
C GLY A 26 -9.96 0.43 1.75
N LEU A 27 -10.70 -0.55 2.27
CA LEU A 27 -11.99 -0.30 2.89
C LEU A 27 -11.85 0.67 4.07
N LEU A 28 -10.85 0.44 4.93
CA LEU A 28 -10.61 1.34 6.06
C LEU A 28 -10.28 2.74 5.59
N GLU A 29 -9.39 2.86 4.61
CA GLU A 29 -8.98 4.15 4.09
C GLU A 29 -10.16 4.91 3.46
N THR A 30 -10.95 4.22 2.63
CA THR A 30 -12.12 4.84 1.98
C THR A 30 -13.16 5.24 3.01
N SER A 31 -13.38 4.39 4.03
CA SER A 31 -14.33 4.68 5.10
C SER A 31 -13.91 5.93 5.87
N GLU A 32 -12.62 6.04 6.20
CA GLU A 32 -12.11 7.21 6.92
C GLU A 32 -12.20 8.47 6.07
N ARG A 33 -11.95 8.35 4.76
CA ARG A 33 -12.09 9.48 3.85
C ARG A 33 -13.55 9.97 3.80
N LEU A 34 -14.49 9.03 3.73
CA LEU A 34 -15.90 9.37 3.70
C LEU A 34 -16.30 10.10 4.98
N LEU A 35 -15.86 9.59 6.14
CA LEU A 35 -16.12 10.22 7.42
C LEU A 35 -15.51 11.62 7.51
N ALA A 36 -14.34 11.82 6.93
CA ALA A 36 -13.67 13.12 6.97
C ALA A 36 -14.34 14.15 6.04
N GLN A 37 -14.75 13.70 4.86
CA GLN A 37 -15.26 14.61 3.83
C GLN A 37 -16.77 14.81 3.91
N PHE A 38 -17.52 13.80 4.32
CA PHE A 38 -18.98 13.84 4.32
C PHE A 38 -19.55 13.31 5.64
N PRO A 39 -19.16 13.92 6.78
CA PRO A 39 -19.53 13.35 8.10
C PRO A 39 -21.04 13.34 8.38
N GLU A 40 -21.81 14.18 7.71
CA GLU A 40 -23.25 14.26 7.95
C GLU A 40 -24.07 13.40 7.00
N SER A 41 -23.44 12.68 6.09
CA SER A 41 -24.16 11.87 5.11
C SER A 41 -24.66 10.57 5.73
N ASP A 42 -25.67 9.96 5.09
CA ASP A 42 -26.14 8.65 5.50
C ASP A 42 -25.03 7.60 5.27
N GLU A 43 -24.25 7.79 4.20
CA GLU A 43 -23.14 6.91 3.89
C GLU A 43 -22.09 6.89 5.00
N ALA A 44 -21.92 8.03 5.70
CA ALA A 44 -20.98 8.12 6.80
C ALA A 44 -21.32 7.18 7.94
N LYS A 45 -22.60 6.86 8.13
CA LYS A 45 -23.00 5.90 9.16
C LYS A 45 -22.47 4.53 8.85
N MET A 46 -22.56 4.11 7.58
CA MET A 46 -21.99 2.84 7.14
C MET A 46 -20.47 2.83 7.30
N ALA A 47 -19.83 3.93 6.94
CA ALA A 47 -18.39 4.06 7.07
C ALA A 47 -17.94 3.90 8.53
N LYS A 48 -18.68 4.52 9.44
CA LYS A 48 -18.38 4.43 10.87
C LYS A 48 -18.47 2.98 11.36
N GLU A 49 -19.50 2.27 10.90
CA GLU A 49 -19.66 0.86 11.27
C GLU A 49 -18.50 0.01 10.74
N GLU A 50 -18.07 0.26 9.52
CA GLU A 50 -16.95 -0.50 8.95
C GLU A 50 -15.65 -0.23 9.71
N VAL A 51 -15.39 1.05 10.04
CA VAL A 51 -14.20 1.40 10.81
C VAL A 51 -14.21 0.69 12.16
N GLN A 52 -15.35 0.72 12.86
CA GLN A 52 -15.46 0.07 14.16
C GLN A 52 -15.31 -1.44 14.05
N SER A 53 -15.92 -2.05 13.03
CA SER A 53 -15.81 -3.49 12.81
C SER A 53 -14.36 -3.91 12.62
N ILE A 54 -13.60 -3.14 11.84
CA ILE A 54 -12.20 -3.45 11.60
C ILE A 54 -11.37 -3.22 12.86
N ARG A 55 -11.56 -2.09 13.54
CA ARG A 55 -10.75 -1.75 14.70
C ARG A 55 -11.00 -2.65 15.90
N ASN A 56 -12.18 -3.25 15.98
CA ASN A 56 -12.51 -4.12 17.09
C ASN A 56 -12.18 -5.59 16.83
N ASP A 57 -11.64 -5.91 15.67
CA ASP A 57 -11.35 -7.29 15.29
C ASP A 57 -9.86 -7.46 15.01
N PRO A 58 -9.11 -8.12 15.92
CA PRO A 58 -7.66 -8.29 15.73
C PRO A 58 -7.28 -8.98 14.42
N ASP A 59 -8.09 -9.91 13.94
CA ASP A 59 -7.80 -10.60 12.68
C ASP A 59 -7.92 -9.64 11.51
N LYS A 60 -8.92 -8.78 11.52
CA LYS A 60 -9.08 -7.78 10.47
C LYS A 60 -7.96 -6.75 10.53
N LEU A 61 -7.57 -6.33 11.75
CA LEU A 61 -6.46 -5.39 11.88
C LEU A 61 -5.16 -5.96 11.34
N ARG A 62 -4.92 -7.26 11.60
CA ARG A 62 -3.72 -7.91 11.08
C ARG A 62 -3.73 -7.90 9.55
N LEU A 63 -4.88 -8.19 8.94
CA LEU A 63 -4.99 -8.19 7.48
C LEU A 63 -4.77 -6.78 6.92
N VAL A 64 -5.32 -5.75 7.59
CA VAL A 64 -5.09 -4.36 7.18
C VAL A 64 -3.60 -4.05 7.21
N ALA A 65 -2.91 -4.46 8.29
CA ALA A 65 -1.49 -4.22 8.41
C ALA A 65 -0.70 -4.90 7.30
N GLU A 66 -1.04 -6.16 7.00
CA GLU A 66 -0.37 -6.91 5.93
C GLU A 66 -0.59 -6.26 4.57
N GLN A 67 -1.82 -5.87 4.28
CA GLN A 67 -2.15 -5.23 3.01
C GLN A 67 -1.49 -3.86 2.88
N SER A 68 -1.43 -3.13 3.99
CA SER A 68 -0.78 -1.81 3.99
C SER A 68 0.72 -1.93 3.79
N ALA A 69 1.34 -2.93 4.39
CA ALA A 69 2.77 -3.19 4.21
C ALA A 69 3.08 -3.53 2.75
N ASP A 70 2.26 -4.38 2.14
CA ASP A 70 2.43 -4.74 0.74
C ASP A 70 2.33 -3.52 -0.16
N LYS A 71 1.35 -2.66 0.10
CA LYS A 71 1.16 -1.45 -0.69
C LYS A 71 2.34 -0.51 -0.52
N LEU A 72 2.83 -0.33 0.70
CA LEU A 72 3.96 0.57 0.96
C LEU A 72 5.24 0.06 0.29
N ALA A 73 5.47 -1.24 0.37
CA ALA A 73 6.63 -1.83 -0.31
C ALA A 73 6.56 -1.57 -1.82
N GLY A 74 5.37 -1.73 -2.41
CA GLY A 74 5.17 -1.44 -3.83
C GLY A 74 5.46 0.01 -4.17
N LEU A 75 5.06 0.94 -3.29
CA LEU A 75 5.34 2.36 -3.50
C LEU A 75 6.83 2.66 -3.45
N TYR A 76 7.57 2.01 -2.56
CA TYR A 76 9.03 2.18 -2.54
C TYR A 76 9.68 1.66 -3.82
N LEU A 77 9.16 0.54 -4.36
CA LEU A 77 9.66 0.06 -5.65
C LEU A 77 9.40 1.07 -6.76
N ASN A 78 8.21 1.67 -6.75
CA ASN A 78 7.86 2.69 -7.74
C ASN A 78 8.75 3.92 -7.60
N LEU A 79 9.06 4.33 -6.36
CA LEU A 79 9.99 5.43 -6.13
C LEU A 79 11.38 5.09 -6.67
N ALA A 80 11.84 3.87 -6.45
CA ALA A 80 13.13 3.43 -6.96
C ALA A 80 13.15 3.54 -8.49
N ASP A 81 12.11 3.01 -9.15
CA ASP A 81 12.03 3.05 -10.60
C ASP A 81 12.02 4.48 -11.14
N ALA A 82 11.30 5.36 -10.45
CA ALA A 82 11.21 6.76 -10.87
C ALA A 82 12.58 7.44 -10.81
N TRP A 83 13.33 7.19 -9.75
CA TRP A 83 14.67 7.78 -9.62
C TRP A 83 15.64 7.21 -10.64
N ILE A 84 15.61 5.90 -10.85
CA ILE A 84 16.44 5.25 -11.87
C ILE A 84 16.12 5.84 -13.24
N GLY A 85 14.84 6.00 -13.55
CA GLY A 85 14.40 6.57 -14.83
C GLY A 85 14.84 8.01 -15.02
N LYS A 86 15.04 8.74 -13.92
CA LYS A 86 15.52 10.12 -14.00
C LYS A 86 17.04 10.22 -14.04
N GLY A 87 17.72 9.09 -14.08
CA GLY A 87 19.18 9.08 -14.14
C GLY A 87 19.84 9.17 -12.78
N ASN A 88 19.13 8.87 -11.71
CA ASN A 88 19.70 8.89 -10.37
C ASN A 88 19.60 7.51 -9.73
N PRO A 89 20.47 6.57 -10.17
CA PRO A 89 20.39 5.20 -9.65
C PRO A 89 20.72 5.09 -8.17
N GLN A 90 21.52 6.03 -7.61
CA GLN A 90 21.83 5.97 -6.19
C GLN A 90 20.61 6.15 -5.32
N GLN A 91 19.72 7.08 -5.70
CA GLN A 91 18.45 7.21 -4.98
C GLN A 91 17.57 5.99 -5.18
N GLY A 92 17.60 5.40 -6.38
CA GLY A 92 16.89 4.15 -6.61
C GLY A 92 17.35 3.05 -5.69
N VAL A 93 18.68 2.90 -5.55
CA VAL A 93 19.27 1.91 -4.66
C VAL A 93 18.80 2.14 -3.22
N PHE A 94 18.75 3.40 -2.79
CA PHE A 94 18.27 3.72 -1.44
C PHE A 94 16.89 3.12 -1.17
N TYR A 95 15.95 3.31 -2.10
CA TYR A 95 14.59 2.80 -1.90
C TYR A 95 14.50 1.29 -2.05
N LEU A 96 15.30 0.69 -2.94
CA LEU A 96 15.35 -0.77 -3.06
C LEU A 96 15.86 -1.40 -1.77
N GLU A 97 16.92 -0.82 -1.19
CA GLU A 97 17.46 -1.31 0.07
C GLU A 97 16.47 -1.12 1.21
N LYS A 98 15.69 -0.03 1.16
CA LYS A 98 14.67 0.22 2.16
C LYS A 98 13.60 -0.89 2.16
N VAL A 99 13.24 -1.38 0.97
CA VAL A 99 12.30 -2.49 0.87
C VAL A 99 12.88 -3.74 1.55
N LEU A 100 14.15 -4.02 1.31
CA LEU A 100 14.79 -5.20 1.90
C LEU A 100 14.85 -5.13 3.41
N VAL A 101 15.15 -3.96 3.95
CA VAL A 101 15.28 -3.78 5.41
C VAL A 101 13.92 -3.77 6.08
N THR A 102 12.94 -3.11 5.46
CA THR A 102 11.63 -2.90 6.08
C THR A 102 10.69 -4.09 5.89
N PHE A 103 10.77 -4.75 4.74
CA PHE A 103 9.85 -5.84 4.40
C PHE A 103 10.60 -7.09 3.97
N PRO A 104 11.48 -7.63 4.82
CA PRO A 104 12.27 -8.81 4.44
C PRO A 104 11.35 -10.01 4.23
N GLY A 105 11.70 -10.85 3.27
CA GLY A 105 10.93 -12.05 2.98
C GLY A 105 9.68 -11.82 2.16
N SER A 106 9.40 -10.58 1.77
CA SER A 106 8.22 -10.31 0.93
C SER A 106 8.56 -10.52 -0.55
N ARG A 107 7.51 -10.65 -1.37
CA ARG A 107 7.73 -10.71 -2.82
C ARG A 107 8.36 -9.44 -3.36
N HIS A 108 8.08 -8.31 -2.71
CA HIS A 108 8.69 -7.03 -3.10
C HIS A 108 10.17 -7.00 -2.77
N ALA A 109 10.59 -7.69 -1.69
CA ALA A 109 12.01 -7.82 -1.37
C ALA A 109 12.73 -8.61 -2.46
N ASP A 110 12.10 -9.68 -2.97
CA ASP A 110 12.67 -10.44 -4.06
C ASP A 110 12.85 -9.57 -5.31
N THR A 111 11.85 -8.77 -5.63
CA THR A 111 11.92 -7.84 -6.76
C THR A 111 13.03 -6.81 -6.54
N ALA A 112 13.13 -6.28 -5.32
CA ALA A 112 14.16 -5.29 -4.99
C ALA A 112 15.56 -5.87 -5.15
N GLN A 113 15.76 -7.12 -4.70
CA GLN A 113 17.06 -7.78 -4.86
C GLN A 113 17.42 -7.96 -6.34
N ALA A 114 16.44 -8.38 -7.15
CA ALA A 114 16.69 -8.57 -8.57
C ALA A 114 17.10 -7.24 -9.24
N ARG A 115 16.44 -6.14 -8.86
CA ARG A 115 16.77 -4.83 -9.42
C ARG A 115 18.11 -4.32 -8.95
N LEU A 116 18.44 -4.56 -7.67
CA LEU A 116 19.76 -4.20 -7.17
C LEU A 116 20.85 -4.94 -7.93
N ALA A 117 20.65 -6.21 -8.23
CA ALA A 117 21.61 -6.99 -9.01
C ALA A 117 21.78 -6.39 -10.41
N GLN A 118 20.72 -5.89 -11.01
CA GLN A 118 20.81 -5.24 -12.32
C GLN A 118 21.62 -3.95 -12.27
N ILE A 119 21.52 -3.20 -11.18
CA ILE A 119 22.22 -1.94 -11.04
C ILE A 119 23.66 -2.14 -10.62
N LYS A 120 23.90 -2.99 -9.61
CA LYS A 120 25.23 -3.19 -9.04
C LYS A 120 25.98 -4.36 -9.66
N GLY A 121 25.32 -5.11 -10.51
CA GLY A 121 25.88 -6.35 -11.02
C GLY A 121 25.65 -7.50 -10.06
N PRO A 122 25.78 -8.75 -10.52
CA PRO A 122 25.57 -9.90 -9.66
C PRO A 122 26.66 -9.98 -8.60
N PRO A 123 26.33 -10.57 -7.43
CA PRO A 123 27.34 -10.75 -6.40
C PRO A 123 28.44 -11.69 -6.89
N PRO A 124 29.66 -11.59 -6.36
CA PRO A 124 30.74 -12.48 -6.76
C PRO A 124 30.40 -13.95 -6.49
N LEU A 125 30.67 -14.79 -7.45
CA LEU A 125 30.37 -16.19 -7.32
C LEU A 125 31.38 -16.86 -6.40
N GLY A 126 30.89 -17.69 -5.49
CA GLY A 126 31.77 -18.46 -4.65
C GLY A 126 32.67 -17.64 -3.76
N GLY A 127 32.35 -16.41 -3.57
CA GLY A 127 33.20 -15.55 -2.78
C GLY A 127 34.53 -15.27 -3.43
N THR A 128 34.67 -15.55 -4.68
CA THR A 128 35.88 -15.43 -5.23
C THR A 128 35.97 -14.16 -5.77
N ALA A 129 36.24 -13.85 -6.16
CA ALA A 129 36.37 -12.81 -6.72
C ALA A 129 36.69 -11.91 -6.24
N ARG A 130 36.90 -11.70 -5.98
CA ARG A 130 37.21 -10.79 -5.62
C ARG A 130 37.75 -10.52 -5.26
#